data_717920ecd883431e608577ea1a0513eb
#
_entry.id   717920ecd883431e608577ea1a0513eb
#
_cell.length_a   1.000
_cell.length_b   1.000
_cell.length_c   1.000
_cell.angle_alpha   90.00
_cell.angle_beta   90.00
_cell.angle_gamma   90.00
#
_symmetry.space_group_name_H-M   'P 1'
#
loop_
_entity.id
_entity.type
_entity.pdbx_description
1 polymer ?
#
loop_
_entity_poly.entity_id
_entity_poly.type
_entity_poly.pdbx_seq_one_letter_code
_entity_poly.pdbx_strand_id
1 'polypeptide(L)'
;MIITVASLKGGQAKTTSAVHIAALMQQDAKTLLVDGDPNRSALNWHKRKGFPFEVCDERQAVKFSRDFTHIIFDTQARPSKEDLAVLAGGCDQLVIPLTPDALSLDTLFVFTDSLKQLGATQFKVLLTIVPPKPARDGAEVRQALQKAGLPVFNADIRRYKAFQKAALAGVLVRDVDDDYAAVAWGDYVAVVEEIMSKTKVRAEV
;
A
#
# COMPACT_ATOMS: atom_id res chain seq x y z
N MET A 1 -2.85 -12.79 7.54
CA MET A 1 -2.36 -11.40 7.79
C MET A 1 -3.30 -10.43 7.11
N ILE A 2 -3.67 -9.36 7.82
CA ILE A 2 -4.50 -8.27 7.29
C ILE A 2 -3.62 -7.04 7.09
N ILE A 3 -3.54 -6.53 5.86
CA ILE A 3 -2.79 -5.32 5.51
C ILE A 3 -3.77 -4.28 4.98
N THR A 4 -3.74 -3.09 5.56
CA THR A 4 -4.57 -1.97 5.09
C THR A 4 -3.69 -0.92 4.43
N VAL A 5 -4.09 -0.44 3.27
CA VAL A 5 -3.41 0.66 2.54
C VAL A 5 -4.32 1.88 2.58
N ALA A 6 -3.90 2.93 3.31
CA ALA A 6 -4.70 4.13 3.52
C ALA A 6 -3.89 5.42 3.42
N SER A 7 -4.51 6.50 2.95
CA SER A 7 -3.93 7.85 2.95
C SER A 7 -5.00 8.92 2.98
N LEU A 8 -4.67 10.11 3.49
CA LEU A 8 -5.60 11.26 3.50
C LEU A 8 -5.71 11.99 2.16
N LYS A 9 -4.83 11.72 1.20
CA LYS A 9 -4.79 12.43 -0.09
C LYS A 9 -4.98 11.46 -1.25
N GLY A 10 -5.69 11.87 -2.29
CA GLY A 10 -5.73 11.16 -3.57
C GLY A 10 -4.38 11.20 -4.29
N GLY A 11 -4.12 10.25 -5.19
CA GLY A 11 -2.91 10.24 -6.00
C GLY A 11 -1.64 9.73 -5.31
N GLN A 12 -1.73 9.17 -4.10
CA GLN A 12 -0.61 8.62 -3.33
C GLN A 12 -0.26 7.16 -3.70
N ALA A 13 -0.70 6.65 -4.84
CA ALA A 13 -0.51 5.28 -5.29
C ALA A 13 -1.10 4.18 -4.36
N LYS A 14 -2.19 4.45 -3.61
CA LYS A 14 -2.85 3.44 -2.75
C LYS A 14 -3.20 2.15 -3.51
N THR A 15 -4.07 2.26 -4.51
CA THR A 15 -4.52 1.12 -5.31
C THR A 15 -3.35 0.39 -5.96
N THR A 16 -2.36 1.14 -6.49
CA THR A 16 -1.15 0.53 -7.05
C THR A 16 -0.41 -0.29 -6.00
N SER A 17 -0.25 0.25 -4.79
CA SER A 17 0.40 -0.46 -3.69
C SER A 17 -0.40 -1.67 -3.24
N ALA A 18 -1.71 -1.54 -3.05
CA ALA A 18 -2.57 -2.65 -2.65
C ALA A 18 -2.53 -3.81 -3.65
N VAL A 19 -2.63 -3.53 -4.95
CA VAL A 19 -2.55 -4.53 -6.04
C VAL A 19 -1.22 -5.28 -6.03
N HIS A 20 -0.08 -4.56 -5.93
CA HIS A 20 1.23 -5.19 -6.00
C HIS A 20 1.61 -5.93 -4.70
N ILE A 21 1.19 -5.41 -3.55
CA ILE A 21 1.32 -6.14 -2.27
C ILE A 21 0.48 -7.42 -2.31
N ALA A 22 -0.78 -7.37 -2.77
CA ALA A 22 -1.62 -8.55 -2.89
C ALA A 22 -1.02 -9.61 -3.83
N ALA A 23 -0.45 -9.18 -4.96
CA ALA A 23 0.19 -10.08 -5.92
C ALA A 23 1.42 -10.80 -5.35
N LEU A 24 2.19 -10.12 -4.50
CA LEU A 24 3.35 -10.72 -3.83
C LEU A 24 2.93 -11.62 -2.68
N MET A 25 1.96 -11.20 -1.86
CA MET A 25 1.40 -12.02 -0.78
C MET A 25 0.75 -13.30 -1.31
N GLN A 26 0.14 -13.27 -2.50
CA GLN A 26 -0.41 -14.45 -3.18
C GLN A 26 0.65 -15.52 -3.48
N GLN A 27 1.93 -15.17 -3.55
CA GLN A 27 3.01 -16.14 -3.75
C GLN A 27 3.29 -16.96 -2.48
N ASP A 28 2.98 -16.41 -1.32
CA ASP A 28 3.10 -17.09 -0.02
C ASP A 28 1.83 -17.91 0.28
N ALA A 29 0.66 -17.30 0.19
CA ALA A 29 -0.61 -17.96 0.48
C ALA A 29 -1.80 -17.25 -0.18
N LYS A 30 -2.96 -17.92 -0.19
CA LYS A 30 -4.20 -17.43 -0.80
C LYS A 30 -4.56 -16.04 -0.29
N THR A 31 -4.63 -15.09 -1.21
CA THR A 31 -4.77 -13.65 -0.91
C THR A 31 -6.04 -13.06 -1.52
N LEU A 32 -6.74 -12.25 -0.74
CA LEU A 32 -7.90 -11.45 -1.14
C LEU A 32 -7.52 -9.97 -1.15
N LEU A 33 -7.80 -9.26 -2.24
CA LEU A 33 -7.79 -7.81 -2.29
C LEU A 33 -9.23 -7.29 -2.15
N VAL A 34 -9.48 -6.49 -1.13
CA VAL A 34 -10.76 -5.84 -0.88
C VAL A 34 -10.68 -4.39 -1.37
N ASP A 35 -11.51 -4.06 -2.35
CA ASP A 35 -11.63 -2.71 -2.90
C ASP A 35 -12.70 -1.91 -2.12
N GLY A 36 -12.25 -1.03 -1.23
CA GLY A 36 -13.06 -0.12 -0.44
C GLY A 36 -13.14 1.30 -1.03
N ASP A 37 -12.51 1.58 -2.18
CA ASP A 37 -12.63 2.88 -2.84
C ASP A 37 -13.94 2.97 -3.64
N PRO A 38 -14.77 4.02 -3.48
CA PRO A 38 -15.99 4.22 -4.26
C PRO A 38 -15.78 4.19 -5.77
N ASN A 39 -14.59 4.56 -6.25
CA ASN A 39 -14.24 4.53 -7.68
C ASN A 39 -13.96 3.12 -8.20
N ARG A 40 -13.89 2.11 -7.32
CA ARG A 40 -13.64 0.71 -7.67
C ARG A 40 -12.42 0.51 -8.56
N SER A 41 -11.32 1.21 -8.22
CA SER A 41 -10.11 1.27 -9.03
C SER A 41 -9.43 -0.09 -9.16
N ALA A 42 -9.32 -0.85 -8.08
CA ALA A 42 -8.73 -2.20 -8.09
C ALA A 42 -9.62 -3.19 -8.86
N LEU A 43 -10.94 -3.17 -8.63
CA LEU A 43 -11.90 -4.00 -9.37
C LEU A 43 -11.89 -3.69 -10.86
N ASN A 44 -11.84 -2.41 -11.24
CA ASN A 44 -11.81 -2.01 -12.64
C ASN A 44 -10.48 -2.40 -13.30
N TRP A 45 -9.39 -2.37 -12.56
CA TRP A 45 -8.10 -2.87 -13.05
C TRP A 45 -8.15 -4.38 -13.27
N HIS A 46 -8.64 -5.14 -12.27
CA HIS A 46 -8.81 -6.59 -12.34
C HIS A 46 -9.68 -7.05 -13.51
N LYS A 47 -10.80 -6.37 -13.79
CA LYS A 47 -11.74 -6.71 -14.87
C LYS A 47 -11.13 -6.67 -16.28
N ARG A 48 -10.01 -6.01 -16.49
CA ARG A 48 -9.38 -5.87 -17.82
C ARG A 48 -8.74 -7.17 -18.30
N LYS A 49 -7.91 -7.82 -17.46
CA LYS A 49 -7.24 -9.10 -17.77
C LYS A 49 -7.20 -10.07 -16.59
N GLY A 50 -7.50 -9.58 -15.39
CA GLY A 50 -7.45 -10.38 -14.17
C GLY A 50 -6.08 -10.37 -13.49
N PHE A 51 -6.10 -10.63 -12.18
CA PHE A 51 -4.93 -10.82 -11.36
C PHE A 51 -4.82 -12.28 -10.91
N PRO A 52 -3.64 -12.76 -10.47
CA PRO A 52 -3.48 -14.13 -9.97
C PRO A 52 -4.07 -14.33 -8.56
N PHE A 53 -4.86 -13.38 -8.06
CA PHE A 53 -5.52 -13.38 -6.76
C PHE A 53 -6.96 -12.84 -6.89
N GLU A 54 -7.79 -13.12 -5.88
CA GLU A 54 -9.17 -12.66 -5.87
C GLU A 54 -9.30 -11.18 -5.49
N VAL A 55 -10.25 -10.49 -6.12
CA VAL A 55 -10.60 -9.11 -5.82
C VAL A 55 -12.10 -9.01 -5.56
N CYS A 56 -12.51 -8.43 -4.46
CA CYS A 56 -13.91 -8.21 -4.15
C CYS A 56 -14.21 -6.77 -3.69
N ASP A 57 -15.49 -6.42 -3.74
CA ASP A 57 -16.02 -5.22 -3.12
C ASP A 57 -16.02 -5.36 -1.58
N GLU A 58 -15.82 -4.28 -0.83
CA GLU A 58 -15.82 -4.30 0.63
C GLU A 58 -17.09 -4.91 1.24
N ARG A 59 -18.26 -4.71 0.58
CA ARG A 59 -19.55 -5.28 0.99
C ARG A 59 -19.58 -6.81 0.95
N GLN A 60 -18.69 -7.40 0.17
CA GLN A 60 -18.56 -8.85 0.01
C GLN A 60 -17.44 -9.44 0.87
N ALA A 61 -16.59 -8.59 1.47
CA ALA A 61 -15.40 -9.01 2.20
C ALA A 61 -15.70 -10.04 3.29
N VAL A 62 -16.77 -9.85 4.07
CA VAL A 62 -17.17 -10.77 5.15
C VAL A 62 -17.48 -12.17 4.62
N LYS A 63 -18.08 -12.27 3.43
CA LYS A 63 -18.41 -13.56 2.81
C LYS A 63 -17.16 -14.33 2.39
N PHE A 64 -16.16 -13.62 1.87
CA PHE A 64 -14.97 -14.23 1.30
C PHE A 64 -13.82 -14.39 2.30
N SER A 65 -13.73 -13.54 3.34
CA SER A 65 -12.55 -13.44 4.21
C SER A 65 -12.12 -14.76 4.88
N ARG A 66 -13.05 -15.68 5.13
CA ARG A 66 -12.77 -16.96 5.80
C ARG A 66 -11.90 -17.93 4.98
N ASP A 67 -11.86 -17.75 3.67
CA ASP A 67 -11.18 -18.66 2.74
C ASP A 67 -9.77 -18.18 2.36
N PHE A 68 -9.29 -17.09 2.96
CA PHE A 68 -8.04 -16.44 2.60
C PHE A 68 -7.11 -16.28 3.81
N THR A 69 -5.83 -16.54 3.57
CA THR A 69 -4.76 -16.37 4.57
C THR A 69 -4.33 -14.91 4.68
N HIS A 70 -4.31 -14.19 3.55
CA HIS A 70 -3.98 -12.78 3.49
C HIS A 70 -5.14 -11.97 2.97
N ILE A 71 -5.40 -10.82 3.59
CA ILE A 71 -6.41 -9.87 3.16
C ILE A 71 -5.76 -8.49 3.06
N ILE A 72 -5.86 -7.91 1.88
CA ILE A 72 -5.34 -6.56 1.61
C ILE A 72 -6.53 -5.63 1.41
N PHE A 73 -6.59 -4.53 2.15
CA PHE A 73 -7.63 -3.50 1.99
C PHE A 73 -7.07 -2.30 1.23
N ASP A 74 -7.64 -1.99 0.06
CA ASP A 74 -7.46 -0.71 -0.64
C ASP A 74 -8.58 0.22 -0.20
N THR A 75 -8.26 1.25 0.58
CA THR A 75 -9.26 2.14 1.18
C THR A 75 -9.53 3.37 0.32
N GLN A 76 -10.66 4.01 0.54
CA GLN A 76 -10.91 5.34 0.00
C GLN A 76 -9.85 6.36 0.49
N ALA A 77 -9.69 7.46 -0.24
CA ALA A 77 -8.95 8.62 0.25
C ALA A 77 -9.76 9.35 1.32
N ARG A 78 -9.09 9.88 2.34
CA ARG A 78 -9.71 10.63 3.45
C ARG A 78 -10.74 9.82 4.23
N PRO A 79 -10.34 8.70 4.86
CA PRO A 79 -11.23 7.97 5.75
C PRO A 79 -11.72 8.91 6.88
N SER A 80 -12.94 8.70 7.34
CA SER A 80 -13.44 9.38 8.54
C SER A 80 -12.60 8.99 9.78
N LYS A 81 -12.77 9.71 10.91
CA LYS A 81 -12.06 9.30 12.14
C LYS A 81 -12.54 7.94 12.63
N GLU A 82 -13.82 7.64 12.48
CA GLU A 82 -14.43 6.37 12.80
C GLU A 82 -13.88 5.25 11.93
N ASP A 83 -13.83 5.45 10.60
CA ASP A 83 -13.22 4.50 9.67
C ASP A 83 -11.75 4.28 9.98
N LEU A 84 -11.02 5.34 10.31
CA LEU A 84 -9.61 5.26 10.65
C LEU A 84 -9.37 4.40 11.90
N ALA A 85 -10.21 4.52 12.91
CA ALA A 85 -10.14 3.69 14.12
C ALA A 85 -10.34 2.21 13.79
N VAL A 86 -11.33 1.90 12.95
CA VAL A 86 -11.61 0.52 12.50
C VAL A 86 -10.45 -0.02 11.65
N LEU A 87 -9.96 0.76 10.69
CA LEU A 87 -8.86 0.36 9.81
C LEU A 87 -7.55 0.14 10.57
N ALA A 88 -7.24 1.03 11.52
CA ALA A 88 -6.04 0.92 12.33
C ALA A 88 -6.10 -0.21 13.35
N GLY A 89 -7.27 -0.42 13.99
CA GLY A 89 -7.47 -1.49 14.98
C GLY A 89 -7.63 -2.88 14.36
N GLY A 90 -8.05 -2.95 13.11
CA GLY A 90 -8.40 -4.21 12.42
C GLY A 90 -7.30 -4.81 11.54
N CYS A 91 -6.10 -4.22 11.47
CA CYS A 91 -5.03 -4.73 10.60
C CYS A 91 -3.74 -5.08 11.36
N ASP A 92 -2.97 -6.03 10.80
CA ASP A 92 -1.64 -6.38 11.30
C ASP A 92 -0.59 -5.34 10.88
N GLN A 93 -0.78 -4.70 9.72
CA GLN A 93 0.05 -3.63 9.21
C GLN A 93 -0.79 -2.59 8.45
N LEU A 94 -0.70 -1.34 8.85
CA LEU A 94 -1.21 -0.20 8.09
C LEU A 94 -0.07 0.40 7.25
N VAL A 95 -0.20 0.33 5.94
CA VAL A 95 0.73 0.95 4.97
C VAL A 95 0.17 2.32 4.59
N ILE A 96 0.99 3.36 4.74
CA ILE A 96 0.60 4.74 4.41
C ILE A 96 1.45 5.23 3.24
N PRO A 97 0.95 5.12 1.99
CA PRO A 97 1.63 5.66 0.83
C PRO A 97 1.74 7.19 0.91
N LEU A 98 2.92 7.71 0.59
CA LEU A 98 3.23 9.14 0.62
C LEU A 98 4.07 9.53 -0.59
N THR A 99 3.62 10.49 -1.40
CA THR A 99 4.47 11.15 -2.39
C THR A 99 5.39 12.16 -1.71
N PRO A 100 6.68 12.28 -2.14
CA PRO A 100 7.64 13.16 -1.48
C PRO A 100 7.45 14.63 -1.91
N ASP A 101 6.34 15.22 -1.49
CA ASP A 101 6.02 16.64 -1.69
C ASP A 101 5.52 17.28 -0.38
N ALA A 102 5.69 18.60 -0.25
CA ALA A 102 5.39 19.34 0.98
C ALA A 102 3.92 19.19 1.42
N LEU A 103 2.97 19.31 0.49
CA LEU A 103 1.54 19.21 0.81
C LEU A 103 1.13 17.81 1.28
N SER A 104 1.79 16.78 0.76
CA SER A 104 1.58 15.40 1.19
C SER A 104 2.14 15.17 2.59
N LEU A 105 3.30 15.76 2.88
CA LEU A 105 3.94 15.69 4.19
C LEU A 105 3.09 16.35 5.29
N ASP A 106 2.58 17.58 5.05
CA ASP A 106 1.68 18.27 5.97
C ASP A 106 0.44 17.44 6.29
N THR A 107 -0.16 16.85 5.25
CA THR A 107 -1.34 16.00 5.40
C THR A 107 -1.02 14.72 6.20
N LEU A 108 0.19 14.16 6.01
CA LEU A 108 0.62 12.97 6.73
C LEU A 108 0.75 13.24 8.23
N PHE A 109 1.32 14.36 8.64
CA PHE A 109 1.46 14.68 10.07
C PHE A 109 0.10 14.73 10.78
N VAL A 110 -0.91 15.36 10.17
CA VAL A 110 -2.28 15.35 10.68
C VAL A 110 -2.83 13.91 10.78
N PHE A 111 -2.54 13.08 9.80
CA PHE A 111 -3.00 11.69 9.77
C PHE A 111 -2.34 10.85 10.87
N THR A 112 -1.03 10.95 11.00
CA THR A 112 -0.27 10.18 12.00
C THR A 112 -0.59 10.62 13.44
N ASP A 113 -0.88 11.89 13.66
CA ASP A 113 -1.33 12.37 14.97
C ASP A 113 -2.71 11.77 15.32
N SER A 114 -3.63 11.67 14.37
CA SER A 114 -4.90 10.98 14.56
C SER A 114 -4.71 9.50 14.90
N LEU A 115 -3.80 8.81 14.20
CA LEU A 115 -3.46 7.41 14.47
C LEU A 115 -2.87 7.22 15.88
N LYS A 116 -1.95 8.11 16.30
CA LYS A 116 -1.36 8.07 17.65
C LYS A 116 -2.42 8.28 18.74
N GLN A 117 -3.36 9.21 18.53
CA GLN A 117 -4.50 9.43 19.45
C GLN A 117 -5.39 8.20 19.59
N LEU A 118 -5.50 7.38 18.53
CA LEU A 118 -6.23 6.11 18.53
C LEU A 118 -5.41 4.93 19.09
N GLY A 119 -4.16 5.18 19.53
CA GLY A 119 -3.26 4.12 20.03
C GLY A 119 -2.73 3.19 18.95
N ALA A 120 -2.83 3.54 17.68
CA ALA A 120 -2.35 2.71 16.57
C ALA A 120 -0.81 2.72 16.53
N THR A 121 -0.21 1.55 16.61
CA THR A 121 1.26 1.36 16.58
C THR A 121 1.76 0.61 15.34
N GLN A 122 0.87 -0.06 14.62
CA GLN A 122 1.19 -0.95 13.50
C GLN A 122 1.17 -0.24 12.13
N PHE A 123 1.42 1.06 12.07
CA PHE A 123 1.53 1.78 10.80
C PHE A 123 2.98 1.98 10.36
N LYS A 124 3.19 2.12 9.06
CA LYS A 124 4.48 2.45 8.45
C LYS A 124 4.27 3.26 7.17
N VAL A 125 5.04 4.33 7.01
CA VAL A 125 4.97 5.20 5.82
C VAL A 125 5.77 4.59 4.68
N LEU A 126 5.16 4.51 3.49
CA LEU A 126 5.79 4.06 2.26
C LEU A 126 5.96 5.24 1.30
N LEU A 127 7.20 5.65 1.03
CA LEU A 127 7.46 6.66 0.01
C LEU A 127 7.13 6.08 -1.37
N THR A 128 6.27 6.78 -2.11
CA THR A 128 5.78 6.36 -3.42
C THR A 128 6.00 7.44 -4.47
N ILE A 129 6.02 7.05 -5.74
CA ILE A 129 6.25 7.97 -6.86
C ILE A 129 7.52 8.80 -6.66
N VAL A 130 8.52 8.20 -6.02
CA VAL A 130 9.81 8.87 -5.74
C VAL A 130 10.50 9.21 -7.06
N PRO A 131 10.83 10.49 -7.29
CA PRO A 131 11.49 10.90 -8.52
C PRO A 131 12.89 10.27 -8.64
N PRO A 132 13.37 10.03 -9.88
CA PRO A 132 14.69 9.48 -10.10
C PRO A 132 15.79 10.49 -9.73
N LYS A 133 17.00 9.97 -9.47
CA LYS A 133 18.18 10.84 -9.33
C LYS A 133 18.34 11.74 -10.57
N PRO A 134 18.82 12.99 -10.42
CA PRO A 134 19.47 13.56 -9.23
C PRO A 134 18.52 14.19 -8.18
N ALA A 135 17.19 14.05 -8.32
CA ALA A 135 16.24 14.58 -7.35
C ALA A 135 16.48 13.99 -5.94
N ARG A 136 16.36 14.84 -4.93
CA ARG A 136 16.61 14.49 -3.52
C ARG A 136 15.34 14.43 -2.67
N ASP A 137 14.18 14.74 -3.26
CA ASP A 137 12.90 14.86 -2.55
C ASP A 137 12.59 13.65 -1.68
N GLY A 138 12.80 12.44 -2.21
CA GLY A 138 12.59 11.20 -1.46
C GLY A 138 13.49 11.09 -0.22
N ALA A 139 14.78 11.43 -0.37
CA ALA A 139 15.74 11.37 0.73
C ALA A 139 15.46 12.43 1.79
N GLU A 140 15.11 13.65 1.39
CA GLU A 140 14.78 14.76 2.28
C GLU A 140 13.50 14.48 3.08
N VAL A 141 12.44 13.97 2.42
CA VAL A 141 11.21 13.59 3.10
C VAL A 141 11.46 12.42 4.05
N ARG A 142 12.21 11.40 3.64
CA ARG A 142 12.59 10.29 4.53
C ARG A 142 13.29 10.79 5.79
N GLN A 143 14.26 11.71 5.65
CA GLN A 143 14.97 12.30 6.79
C GLN A 143 14.03 13.08 7.71
N ALA A 144 13.08 13.85 7.14
CA ALA A 144 12.09 14.59 7.90
C ALA A 144 11.19 13.65 8.73
N LEU A 145 10.70 12.56 8.11
CA LEU A 145 9.88 11.56 8.78
C LEU A 145 10.63 10.86 9.92
N GLN A 146 11.89 10.48 9.68
CA GLN A 146 12.74 9.86 10.71
C GLN A 146 13.01 10.81 11.89
N LYS A 147 13.28 12.09 11.63
CA LYS A 147 13.42 13.13 12.66
C LYS A 147 12.14 13.32 13.47
N ALA A 148 10.98 13.14 12.85
CA ALA A 148 9.68 13.20 13.53
C ALA A 148 9.33 11.89 14.29
N GLY A 149 10.22 10.89 14.29
CA GLY A 149 10.00 9.60 14.94
C GLY A 149 8.92 8.74 14.27
N LEU A 150 8.64 8.96 12.98
CA LEU A 150 7.66 8.18 12.26
C LEU A 150 8.30 6.93 11.64
N PRO A 151 7.65 5.77 11.71
CA PRO A 151 8.14 4.55 11.08
C PRO A 151 8.00 4.65 9.56
N VAL A 152 9.12 4.47 8.84
CA VAL A 152 9.19 4.54 7.38
C VAL A 152 9.77 3.24 6.84
N PHE A 153 9.20 2.70 5.76
CA PHE A 153 9.80 1.56 5.06
C PHE A 153 11.19 1.93 4.55
N ASN A 154 12.14 1.00 4.55
CA ASN A 154 13.46 1.21 3.95
C ASN A 154 13.35 1.29 2.42
N ALA A 155 12.46 0.48 1.84
CA ALA A 155 12.14 0.50 0.44
C ALA A 155 11.33 1.74 0.03
N ASP A 156 11.55 2.20 -1.20
CA ASP A 156 10.80 3.26 -1.87
C ASP A 156 10.18 2.74 -3.15
N ILE A 157 9.00 3.22 -3.50
CA ILE A 157 8.41 2.96 -4.82
C ILE A 157 8.76 4.11 -5.75
N ARG A 158 9.68 3.85 -6.66
CA ARG A 158 10.15 4.85 -7.61
C ARG A 158 9.12 5.16 -8.68
N ARG A 159 9.21 6.36 -9.25
CA ARG A 159 8.31 6.82 -10.32
C ARG A 159 8.71 6.21 -11.66
N TYR A 160 7.95 5.18 -12.10
CA TYR A 160 8.10 4.58 -13.42
C TYR A 160 6.80 4.67 -14.23
N LYS A 161 6.92 4.91 -15.55
CA LYS A 161 5.79 4.82 -16.48
C LYS A 161 5.22 3.41 -16.57
N ALA A 162 6.01 2.39 -16.26
CA ALA A 162 5.61 1.00 -16.22
C ALA A 162 4.33 0.79 -15.37
N PHE A 163 4.18 1.47 -14.24
CA PHE A 163 2.97 1.40 -13.43
C PHE A 163 1.72 1.90 -14.16
N GLN A 164 1.85 3.00 -14.92
CA GLN A 164 0.74 3.54 -15.70
C GLN A 164 0.37 2.60 -16.87
N LYS A 165 1.37 2.05 -17.55
CA LYS A 165 1.18 1.04 -18.61
C LYS A 165 0.49 -0.21 -18.06
N ALA A 166 0.93 -0.71 -16.90
CA ALA A 166 0.35 -1.86 -16.23
C ALA A 166 -1.13 -1.64 -15.88
N ALA A 167 -1.44 -0.50 -15.27
CA ALA A 167 -2.82 -0.14 -14.94
C ALA A 167 -3.71 -0.03 -16.19
N LEU A 168 -3.21 0.57 -17.28
CA LEU A 168 -3.94 0.68 -18.55
C LEU A 168 -4.15 -0.70 -19.19
N ALA A 169 -3.12 -1.56 -19.19
CA ALA A 169 -3.18 -2.89 -19.77
C ALA A 169 -3.97 -3.91 -18.92
N GLY A 170 -4.28 -3.60 -17.66
CA GLY A 170 -4.99 -4.51 -16.77
C GLY A 170 -4.11 -5.64 -16.21
N VAL A 171 -2.80 -5.43 -16.10
CA VAL A 171 -1.81 -6.41 -15.65
C VAL A 171 -0.99 -5.89 -14.46
N LEU A 172 -0.17 -6.74 -13.86
CA LEU A 172 0.83 -6.33 -12.87
C LEU A 172 2.01 -5.64 -13.57
N VAL A 173 2.77 -4.82 -12.84
CA VAL A 173 3.90 -4.09 -13.43
C VAL A 173 4.97 -5.00 -14.01
N ARG A 174 5.15 -6.21 -13.45
CA ARG A 174 6.11 -7.19 -13.98
C ARG A 174 5.73 -7.77 -15.35
N ASP A 175 4.44 -7.70 -15.70
CA ASP A 175 3.87 -8.32 -16.90
C ASP A 175 3.69 -7.31 -18.06
N VAL A 176 4.13 -6.05 -17.86
CA VAL A 176 4.06 -5.02 -18.89
C VAL A 176 5.36 -4.96 -19.70
N ASP A 177 5.23 -4.68 -20.99
CA ASP A 177 6.40 -4.45 -21.87
C ASP A 177 6.99 -3.06 -21.62
N ASP A 178 7.96 -3.03 -20.69
CA ASP A 178 8.68 -1.83 -20.26
C ASP A 178 10.02 -2.21 -19.65
N ASP A 179 11.10 -1.54 -20.04
CA ASP A 179 12.48 -1.81 -19.57
C ASP A 179 12.60 -1.72 -18.04
N TYR A 180 11.75 -0.95 -17.40
CA TYR A 180 11.74 -0.77 -15.95
C TYR A 180 10.73 -1.68 -15.22
N ALA A 181 10.05 -2.58 -15.93
CA ALA A 181 9.02 -3.45 -15.33
C ALA A 181 9.57 -4.30 -14.18
N ALA A 182 10.71 -4.96 -14.41
CA ALA A 182 11.36 -5.80 -13.40
C ALA A 182 11.86 -4.99 -12.19
N VAL A 183 12.42 -3.82 -12.43
CA VAL A 183 12.93 -2.94 -11.37
C VAL A 183 11.77 -2.36 -10.54
N ALA A 184 10.69 -1.95 -11.20
CA ALA A 184 9.48 -1.46 -10.55
C ALA A 184 8.78 -2.55 -9.70
N TRP A 185 8.81 -3.80 -10.18
CA TRP A 185 8.35 -4.95 -9.41
C TRP A 185 9.23 -5.19 -8.19
N GLY A 186 10.56 -5.11 -8.34
CA GLY A 186 11.54 -5.26 -7.26
C GLY A 186 11.35 -4.26 -6.12
N ASP A 187 10.87 -3.04 -6.40
CA ASP A 187 10.55 -2.07 -5.36
C ASP A 187 9.47 -2.62 -4.41
N TYR A 188 8.40 -3.26 -4.93
CA TYR A 188 7.37 -3.87 -4.09
C TYR A 188 7.80 -5.17 -3.44
N VAL A 189 8.71 -5.94 -4.07
CA VAL A 189 9.31 -7.13 -3.41
C VAL A 189 9.97 -6.71 -2.10
N ALA A 190 10.81 -5.68 -2.12
CA ALA A 190 11.47 -5.18 -0.93
C ALA A 190 10.48 -4.70 0.15
N VAL A 191 9.35 -4.07 -0.24
CA VAL A 191 8.30 -3.66 0.72
C VAL A 191 7.66 -4.88 1.38
N VAL A 192 7.30 -5.91 0.61
CA VAL A 192 6.66 -7.12 1.16
C VAL A 192 7.63 -7.92 2.02
N GLU A 193 8.90 -8.01 1.67
CA GLU A 193 9.94 -8.61 2.51
C GLU A 193 10.03 -7.90 3.88
N GLU A 194 9.96 -6.57 3.92
CA GLU A 194 9.93 -5.82 5.18
C GLU A 194 8.65 -6.09 5.99
N ILE A 195 7.50 -6.26 5.35
CA ILE A 195 6.23 -6.61 6.02
C ILE A 195 6.34 -8.01 6.64
N MET A 196 6.79 -8.99 5.87
CA MET A 196 6.85 -10.40 6.29
C MET A 196 7.92 -10.64 7.36
N SER A 197 9.05 -9.93 7.32
CA SER A 197 10.12 -10.07 8.33
C SER A 197 9.65 -9.72 9.75
N LYS A 198 8.78 -8.71 9.91
CA LYS A 198 8.22 -8.34 11.21
C LYS A 198 7.28 -9.39 11.80
N THR A 199 6.62 -10.16 10.94
CA THR A 199 5.65 -11.16 11.38
C THR A 199 6.35 -12.39 11.98
N LYS A 200 7.51 -12.77 11.43
CA LYS A 200 8.33 -13.87 11.98
C LYS A 200 8.81 -13.56 13.39
N VAL A 201 9.25 -12.34 13.66
CA VAL A 201 9.69 -11.91 15.00
C VAL A 201 8.55 -11.90 16.02
N ARG A 202 7.30 -11.64 15.61
CA ARG A 202 6.13 -11.65 16.51
C ARG A 202 5.61 -13.07 16.81
N ALA A 203 5.88 -14.04 15.96
CA ALA A 203 5.46 -15.43 16.15
C ALA A 203 6.43 -16.24 17.04
N GLU A 204 7.63 -15.71 17.29
CA GLU A 204 8.69 -16.34 18.11
C GLU A 204 8.73 -15.78 19.56
N VAL A 205 7.85 -14.86 19.93
CA VAL A 205 7.69 -14.28 21.27
C VAL A 205 6.33 -14.63 21.86
#